data_ff167a8ba50b34b282f9bd33fef0e25f
#
_entry.id   ff167a8ba50b34b282f9bd33fef0e25f
#
_cell.length_a   1.000
_cell.length_b   1.000
_cell.length_c   1.000
_cell.angle_alpha   90.00
_cell.angle_beta   90.00
_cell.angle_gamma   90.00
#
_symmetry.space_group_name_H-M   'P 1'
#
loop_
_entity.id
_entity.type
_entity.pdbx_description
1 polymer ?
#
loop_
_entity_poly.entity_id
_entity_poly.type
_entity_poly.pdbx_seq_one_letter_code
_entity_poly.pdbx_strand_id
1 'polypeptide(L)'
;MNEPPTAKETKMQNIAQQNKKMRKKLLIALGATVGVVALLMSLLLIIKACREEETDFELDESYFYPTYQGDIFEYEEYLDKRPDVILYCEDPDGLGHTTEIKDDPNKSFAPEVLFLRDFLEIMMHADIDAYNACFNEIYYKKHQKQAAFSQQMIYEAEIRFANEETATNGEKTSTYYLFYKLYQNDGSLRRDVGSDAIVPMRVVLRTAPDGKISISEWATTRTN
;
A
#
# COMPACT_ATOMS: atom_id res chain seq x y z
N MET A 1 53.73 -65.75 12.50
CA MET A 1 53.16 -65.34 13.80
C MET A 1 53.05 -63.82 13.79
N ASN A 2 51.83 -63.26 13.71
CA ASN A 2 51.64 -61.80 13.81
C ASN A 2 51.61 -61.47 15.31
N GLU A 3 52.48 -60.62 15.79
CA GLU A 3 52.39 -60.09 17.15
C GLU A 3 51.14 -59.27 17.34
N PRO A 4 50.47 -59.36 18.49
CA PRO A 4 49.30 -58.54 18.77
C PRO A 4 49.74 -57.08 18.91
N PRO A 5 48.89 -56.12 18.42
CA PRO A 5 49.22 -54.72 18.45
C PRO A 5 49.42 -54.21 19.89
N THR A 6 50.41 -53.38 20.09
CA THR A 6 50.74 -52.82 21.40
C THR A 6 49.61 -51.88 21.88
N ALA A 7 49.39 -51.75 23.19
CA ALA A 7 48.37 -50.86 23.80
C ALA A 7 48.46 -49.41 23.29
N LYS A 8 49.65 -48.97 22.85
CA LYS A 8 49.94 -47.67 22.31
C LYS A 8 49.39 -47.50 20.87
N GLU A 9 49.47 -48.54 20.05
CA GLU A 9 48.91 -48.56 18.67
C GLU A 9 47.43 -48.64 18.67
N THR A 10 46.78 -49.39 19.55
CA THR A 10 45.34 -49.49 19.72
C THR A 10 44.77 -48.13 20.15
N LYS A 11 45.48 -47.39 21.05
CA LYS A 11 45.06 -46.05 21.48
C LYS A 11 45.12 -44.99 20.36
N MET A 12 46.19 -45.04 19.53
CA MET A 12 46.34 -44.18 18.36
C MET A 12 45.28 -44.47 17.29
N GLN A 13 44.96 -45.72 17.01
CA GLN A 13 43.89 -46.10 16.06
C GLN A 13 42.51 -45.63 16.54
N ASN A 14 42.19 -45.73 17.82
CA ASN A 14 40.97 -45.25 18.40
C ASN A 14 40.85 -43.72 18.28
N ILE A 15 41.93 -42.96 18.53
CA ILE A 15 41.95 -41.50 18.38
C ILE A 15 41.76 -41.12 16.90
N ALA A 16 42.42 -41.82 15.97
CA ALA A 16 42.26 -41.56 14.54
C ALA A 16 40.83 -41.85 14.02
N GLN A 17 40.20 -42.94 14.52
CA GLN A 17 38.80 -43.24 14.22
C GLN A 17 37.82 -42.19 14.80
N GLN A 18 38.05 -41.74 16.02
CA GLN A 18 37.26 -40.70 16.66
C GLN A 18 37.34 -39.35 15.90
N ASN A 19 38.54 -38.97 15.50
CA ASN A 19 38.76 -37.77 14.70
C ASN A 19 38.12 -37.86 13.32
N LYS A 20 38.13 -39.04 12.68
CA LYS A 20 37.44 -39.28 11.41
C LYS A 20 35.92 -39.17 11.54
N LYS A 21 35.33 -39.68 12.63
CA LYS A 21 33.90 -39.55 12.95
C LYS A 21 33.52 -38.11 13.26
N MET A 22 34.34 -37.35 14.00
CA MET A 22 34.11 -35.95 14.30
C MET A 22 34.17 -35.08 13.04
N ARG A 23 35.17 -35.28 12.17
CA ARG A 23 35.28 -34.57 10.89
C ARG A 23 34.06 -34.83 9.99
N LYS A 24 33.54 -36.06 9.92
CA LYS A 24 32.28 -36.34 9.17
C LYS A 24 31.07 -35.60 9.75
N LYS A 25 30.91 -35.59 11.07
CA LYS A 25 29.80 -34.85 11.72
C LYS A 25 29.91 -33.36 11.48
N LEU A 26 31.14 -32.81 11.53
CA LEU A 26 31.38 -31.39 11.28
C LEU A 26 31.07 -31.01 9.82
N LEU A 27 31.45 -31.85 8.86
CA LEU A 27 31.17 -31.63 7.45
C LEU A 27 29.64 -31.69 7.14
N ILE A 28 28.92 -32.63 7.80
CA ILE A 28 27.45 -32.72 7.66
C ILE A 28 26.77 -31.49 8.28
N ALA A 29 27.22 -31.07 9.47
CA ALA A 29 26.69 -29.88 10.11
C ALA A 29 26.97 -28.61 9.27
N LEU A 30 28.17 -28.46 8.72
CA LEU A 30 28.52 -27.32 7.85
C LEU A 30 27.69 -27.33 6.55
N GLY A 31 27.50 -28.52 5.94
CA GLY A 31 26.64 -28.63 4.74
C GLY A 31 25.18 -28.30 5.02
N ALA A 32 24.65 -28.67 6.19
CA ALA A 32 23.30 -28.35 6.60
C ALA A 32 23.11 -26.83 6.83
N THR A 33 24.08 -26.17 7.47
CA THR A 33 24.00 -24.70 7.68
C THR A 33 24.10 -23.93 6.38
N VAL A 34 24.97 -24.32 5.45
CA VAL A 34 25.09 -23.71 4.12
C VAL A 34 23.78 -23.90 3.32
N GLY A 35 23.16 -25.08 3.40
CA GLY A 35 21.88 -25.36 2.76
C GLY A 35 20.74 -24.50 3.29
N VAL A 36 20.67 -24.31 4.61
CA VAL A 36 19.64 -23.43 5.23
C VAL A 36 19.84 -21.98 4.83
N VAL A 37 21.09 -21.49 4.82
CA VAL A 37 21.38 -20.10 4.41
C VAL A 37 21.04 -19.89 2.92
N ALA A 38 21.36 -20.85 2.05
CA ALA A 38 21.00 -20.78 0.64
C ALA A 38 19.48 -20.78 0.41
N LEU A 39 18.74 -21.58 1.19
CA LEU A 39 17.25 -21.58 1.17
C LEU A 39 16.67 -20.26 1.63
N LEU A 40 17.19 -19.66 2.70
CA LEU A 40 16.74 -18.35 3.18
C LEU A 40 17.04 -17.23 2.18
N MET A 41 18.21 -17.27 1.55
CA MET A 41 18.57 -16.30 0.50
C MET A 41 17.68 -16.43 -0.74
N SER A 42 17.36 -17.66 -1.18
CA SER A 42 16.44 -17.87 -2.30
C SER A 42 15.02 -17.44 -1.95
N LEU A 43 14.55 -17.67 -0.71
CA LEU A 43 13.25 -17.19 -0.25
C LEU A 43 13.20 -15.66 -0.24
N LEU A 44 14.25 -14.99 0.23
CA LEU A 44 14.37 -13.53 0.20
C LEU A 44 14.39 -12.98 -1.23
N LEU A 45 15.05 -13.68 -2.16
CA LEU A 45 15.06 -13.29 -3.58
C LEU A 45 13.69 -13.49 -4.22
N ILE A 46 12.95 -14.56 -3.87
CA ILE A 46 11.58 -14.79 -4.32
C ILE A 46 10.65 -13.71 -3.76
N ILE A 47 10.75 -13.39 -2.46
CA ILE A 47 9.96 -12.32 -1.83
C ILE A 47 10.27 -10.96 -2.49
N LYS A 48 11.53 -10.72 -2.85
CA LYS A 48 11.93 -9.48 -3.55
C LYS A 48 11.44 -9.45 -5.00
N ALA A 49 11.39 -10.60 -5.68
CA ALA A 49 10.87 -10.72 -7.04
C ALA A 49 9.33 -10.71 -7.09
N CYS A 50 8.66 -11.20 -6.02
CA CYS A 50 7.21 -11.11 -5.84
C CYS A 50 6.76 -9.78 -5.22
N ARG A 51 7.68 -8.91 -4.79
CA ARG A 51 7.38 -7.49 -4.62
C ARG A 51 7.29 -6.94 -6.03
N GLU A 52 6.08 -6.94 -6.58
CA GLU A 52 5.76 -6.19 -7.77
C GLU A 52 6.39 -4.81 -7.60
N GLU A 53 7.35 -4.47 -8.47
CA GLU A 53 7.70 -3.08 -8.69
C GLU A 53 6.36 -2.44 -9.05
N GLU A 54 5.86 -1.57 -8.20
CA GLU A 54 4.80 -0.63 -8.57
C GLU A 54 5.39 0.12 -9.79
N THR A 55 5.16 -0.44 -10.97
CA THR A 55 5.45 0.28 -12.19
C THR A 55 4.45 1.41 -12.22
N ASP A 56 4.90 2.61 -11.91
CA ASP A 56 4.13 3.82 -12.11
C ASP A 56 3.74 3.87 -13.59
N PHE A 57 2.53 3.37 -13.86
CA PHE A 57 2.00 3.44 -15.20
C PHE A 57 1.49 4.86 -15.40
N GLU A 58 2.12 5.54 -16.31
CA GLU A 58 1.66 6.85 -16.76
C GLU A 58 1.08 6.76 -18.16
N LEU A 59 0.00 7.46 -18.38
CA LEU A 59 -0.57 7.68 -19.70
C LEU A 59 0.30 8.69 -20.47
N ASP A 60 0.23 8.62 -21.81
CA ASP A 60 0.84 9.62 -22.67
C ASP A 60 0.20 11.01 -22.47
N GLU A 61 0.97 12.08 -22.63
CA GLU A 61 0.50 13.46 -22.47
C GLU A 61 -0.73 13.80 -23.31
N SER A 62 -0.94 13.11 -24.45
CA SER A 62 -2.10 13.30 -25.32
C SER A 62 -3.44 12.87 -24.71
N TYR A 63 -3.40 12.14 -23.59
CA TYR A 63 -4.60 11.73 -22.85
C TYR A 63 -5.09 12.79 -21.86
N PHE A 64 -4.30 13.86 -21.62
CA PHE A 64 -4.63 14.87 -20.64
C PHE A 64 -5.17 16.14 -21.29
N TYR A 65 -6.10 16.77 -20.58
CA TYR A 65 -6.64 18.07 -20.97
C TYR A 65 -5.69 19.19 -20.53
N PRO A 66 -5.74 20.36 -21.19
CA PRO A 66 -5.11 21.55 -20.63
C PRO A 66 -5.69 21.88 -19.26
N THR A 67 -4.83 22.31 -18.33
CA THR A 67 -5.27 22.73 -17.00
C THR A 67 -6.34 23.83 -17.11
N TYR A 68 -7.48 23.63 -16.48
CA TYR A 68 -8.55 24.62 -16.42
C TYR A 68 -8.07 25.86 -15.64
N GLN A 69 -8.30 27.04 -16.21
CA GLN A 69 -7.75 28.30 -15.66
C GLN A 69 -8.75 29.06 -14.77
N GLY A 70 -9.98 28.59 -14.64
CA GLY A 70 -11.01 29.15 -13.79
C GLY A 70 -11.16 28.42 -12.46
N ASP A 71 -12.14 28.83 -11.65
CA ASP A 71 -12.59 28.05 -10.50
C ASP A 71 -13.51 26.93 -10.99
N ILE A 72 -13.18 25.68 -10.64
CA ILE A 72 -13.98 24.52 -11.03
C ILE A 72 -15.41 24.59 -10.44
N PHE A 73 -15.59 25.27 -9.32
CA PHE A 73 -16.88 25.44 -8.66
C PHE A 73 -17.76 26.51 -9.32
N GLU A 74 -17.27 27.15 -10.37
CA GLU A 74 -18.03 28.05 -11.25
C GLU A 74 -18.23 27.43 -12.67
N TYR A 75 -17.74 26.20 -12.90
CA TYR A 75 -17.80 25.56 -14.21
C TYR A 75 -19.06 24.69 -14.34
N GLU A 76 -20.09 25.19 -15.04
CA GLU A 76 -21.42 24.58 -15.17
C GLU A 76 -21.36 23.11 -15.63
N GLU A 77 -20.57 22.79 -16.66
CA GLU A 77 -20.48 21.42 -17.19
C GLU A 77 -19.92 20.41 -16.17
N TYR A 78 -19.03 20.87 -15.28
CA TYR A 78 -18.55 20.05 -14.18
C TYR A 78 -19.58 19.95 -13.06
N LEU A 79 -20.23 21.05 -12.68
CA LEU A 79 -21.25 21.08 -11.62
C LEU A 79 -22.46 20.21 -11.96
N ASP A 80 -22.81 20.09 -13.25
CA ASP A 80 -23.88 19.20 -13.72
C ASP A 80 -23.59 17.70 -13.44
N LYS A 81 -22.33 17.34 -13.21
CA LYS A 81 -21.94 15.97 -12.83
C LYS A 81 -22.15 15.65 -11.34
N ARG A 82 -22.62 16.58 -10.54
CA ARG A 82 -22.89 16.45 -9.11
C ARG A 82 -21.64 16.05 -8.29
N PRO A 83 -20.58 16.85 -8.31
CA PRO A 83 -19.34 16.56 -7.58
C PRO A 83 -19.50 16.55 -6.05
N ASP A 84 -20.59 17.14 -5.54
CA ASP A 84 -20.96 17.18 -4.13
C ASP A 84 -21.48 15.82 -3.58
N VAL A 85 -21.74 14.84 -4.46
CA VAL A 85 -22.27 13.54 -4.05
C VAL A 85 -21.12 12.55 -3.88
N ILE A 86 -20.81 12.23 -2.62
CA ILE A 86 -19.85 11.18 -2.26
C ILE A 86 -20.62 10.05 -1.57
N LEU A 87 -20.44 8.83 -2.08
CA LEU A 87 -21.11 7.63 -1.60
C LEU A 87 -20.19 6.83 -0.67
N TYR A 88 -20.76 6.16 0.31
CA TYR A 88 -20.08 5.20 1.16
C TYR A 88 -20.74 3.82 1.06
N CYS A 89 -19.93 2.78 0.92
CA CYS A 89 -20.35 1.38 0.91
C CYS A 89 -19.54 0.59 1.96
N GLU A 90 -20.25 -0.17 2.81
CA GLU A 90 -19.62 -1.01 3.85
C GLU A 90 -19.03 -2.31 3.28
N ASP A 91 -19.30 -2.62 2.01
CA ASP A 91 -18.90 -3.85 1.35
C ASP A 91 -17.83 -3.56 0.28
N PRO A 92 -16.68 -4.25 0.31
CA PRO A 92 -15.61 -4.05 -0.67
C PRO A 92 -16.04 -4.39 -2.10
N ASP A 93 -16.99 -5.32 -2.27
CA ASP A 93 -17.51 -5.72 -3.58
C ASP A 93 -18.52 -4.70 -4.16
N GLY A 94 -18.92 -3.70 -3.36
CA GLY A 94 -19.90 -2.69 -3.77
C GLY A 94 -21.32 -3.23 -3.93
N LEU A 95 -21.59 -4.43 -3.41
CA LEU A 95 -22.93 -5.08 -3.45
C LEU A 95 -23.77 -4.71 -2.21
N GLY A 96 -23.15 -4.08 -1.21
CA GLY A 96 -23.81 -3.63 0.00
C GLY A 96 -24.64 -2.34 -0.18
N HIS A 97 -25.23 -1.91 0.92
CA HIS A 97 -25.95 -0.63 0.94
C HIS A 97 -24.99 0.53 0.74
N THR A 98 -25.26 1.30 -0.31
CA THR A 98 -24.55 2.56 -0.57
C THR A 98 -25.34 3.71 0.08
N THR A 99 -24.63 4.51 0.86
CA THR A 99 -25.20 5.67 1.56
C THR A 99 -24.46 6.94 1.15
N GLU A 100 -25.19 7.99 0.85
CA GLU A 100 -24.59 9.31 0.59
C GLU A 100 -24.04 9.89 1.89
N ILE A 101 -22.79 10.34 1.87
CA ILE A 101 -22.15 11.00 3.00
C ILE A 101 -22.64 12.45 3.03
N LYS A 102 -23.50 12.75 4.00
CA LYS A 102 -24.03 14.09 4.25
C LYS A 102 -23.78 14.47 5.69
N ASP A 103 -23.69 15.75 5.96
CA ASP A 103 -23.73 16.31 7.30
C ASP A 103 -25.16 16.19 7.85
N ASP A 104 -25.54 14.97 8.23
CA ASP A 104 -26.84 14.66 8.84
C ASP A 104 -26.62 14.35 10.33
N PRO A 105 -27.17 15.12 11.26
CA PRO A 105 -27.03 14.89 12.70
C PRO A 105 -27.59 13.52 13.15
N ASN A 106 -28.40 12.85 12.33
CA ASN A 106 -28.96 11.54 12.61
C ASN A 106 -28.14 10.38 12.00
N LYS A 107 -27.12 10.68 11.20
CA LYS A 107 -26.21 9.68 10.60
C LYS A 107 -24.78 9.95 11.04
N SER A 108 -24.20 8.99 11.73
CA SER A 108 -22.79 9.03 12.11
C SER A 108 -22.00 8.10 11.21
N PHE A 109 -21.05 8.66 10.47
CA PHE A 109 -20.05 7.89 9.75
C PHE A 109 -18.81 7.71 10.62
N ALA A 110 -18.03 6.64 10.36
CA ALA A 110 -16.74 6.46 11.00
C ALA A 110 -15.81 7.65 10.70
N PRO A 111 -14.96 8.07 11.65
CA PRO A 111 -14.03 9.19 11.44
C PRO A 111 -13.14 9.02 10.21
N GLU A 112 -12.79 7.78 9.87
CA GLU A 112 -12.00 7.45 8.68
C GLU A 112 -12.74 7.74 7.38
N VAL A 113 -14.06 7.51 7.34
CA VAL A 113 -14.89 7.79 6.17
C VAL A 113 -15.01 9.30 5.97
N LEU A 114 -15.20 10.05 7.05
CA LEU A 114 -15.23 11.53 6.98
C LEU A 114 -13.87 12.09 6.57
N PHE A 115 -12.78 11.54 7.08
CA PHE A 115 -11.43 11.91 6.67
C PHE A 115 -11.21 11.69 5.16
N LEU A 116 -11.70 10.59 4.59
CA LEU A 116 -11.57 10.32 3.16
C LEU A 116 -12.44 11.24 2.30
N ARG A 117 -13.65 11.62 2.78
CA ARG A 117 -14.46 12.66 2.15
C ARG A 117 -13.69 13.99 2.08
N ASP A 118 -13.19 14.42 3.23
CA ASP A 118 -12.44 15.68 3.34
C ASP A 118 -11.16 15.64 2.48
N PHE A 119 -10.52 14.47 2.36
CA PHE A 119 -9.37 14.28 1.48
C PHE A 119 -9.73 14.45 -0.01
N LEU A 120 -10.91 13.97 -0.46
CA LEU A 120 -11.39 14.23 -1.82
C LEU A 120 -11.64 15.73 -2.04
N GLU A 121 -12.24 16.43 -1.07
CA GLU A 121 -12.46 17.88 -1.13
C GLU A 121 -11.13 18.65 -1.20
N ILE A 122 -10.12 18.26 -0.42
CA ILE A 122 -8.76 18.84 -0.47
C ILE A 122 -8.18 18.73 -1.89
N MET A 123 -8.36 17.60 -2.58
CA MET A 123 -7.91 17.44 -3.96
C MET A 123 -8.69 18.33 -4.94
N MET A 124 -10.01 18.49 -4.75
CA MET A 124 -10.85 19.38 -5.56
C MET A 124 -10.42 20.84 -5.41
N HIS A 125 -10.04 21.26 -4.21
CA HIS A 125 -9.56 22.62 -3.93
C HIS A 125 -8.08 22.87 -4.26
N ALA A 126 -7.32 21.84 -4.61
CA ALA A 126 -5.86 21.90 -4.82
C ALA A 126 -5.11 22.47 -3.60
N ASP A 127 -5.55 22.13 -2.39
CA ASP A 127 -4.85 22.53 -1.16
C ASP A 127 -3.63 21.62 -0.94
N ILE A 128 -2.48 22.05 -1.46
CA ILE A 128 -1.24 21.28 -1.46
C ILE A 128 -0.75 20.98 -0.04
N ASP A 129 -0.86 21.95 0.87
CA ASP A 129 -0.37 21.81 2.24
C ASP A 129 -1.28 20.83 3.01
N ALA A 130 -2.59 20.97 2.90
CA ALA A 130 -3.55 20.05 3.49
C ALA A 130 -3.40 18.64 2.89
N TYR A 131 -3.25 18.52 1.56
CA TYR A 131 -2.99 17.25 0.90
C TYR A 131 -1.77 16.55 1.48
N ASN A 132 -0.63 17.23 1.52
CA ASN A 132 0.60 16.67 2.07
C ASN A 132 0.49 16.34 3.56
N ALA A 133 -0.32 17.07 4.33
CA ALA A 133 -0.53 16.82 5.76
C ALA A 133 -1.37 15.55 6.03
N CYS A 134 -2.13 15.07 5.05
CA CYS A 134 -2.90 13.81 5.18
C CYS A 134 -2.00 12.57 5.25
N PHE A 135 -0.77 12.63 4.73
CA PHE A 135 0.13 11.48 4.67
C PHE A 135 1.10 11.44 5.85
N ASN A 136 1.46 10.24 6.26
CA ASN A 136 2.42 10.01 7.35
C ASN A 136 3.82 9.67 6.84
N GLU A 137 4.76 9.51 7.79
CA GLU A 137 6.16 9.17 7.49
C GLU A 137 6.34 7.83 6.77
N ILE A 138 5.40 6.87 6.92
CA ILE A 138 5.47 5.56 6.24
C ILE A 138 5.31 5.76 4.75
N TYR A 139 4.34 6.58 4.35
CA TYR A 139 4.14 6.97 2.96
C TYR A 139 5.38 7.70 2.40
N TYR A 140 5.88 8.71 3.12
CA TYR A 140 7.02 9.52 2.67
C TYR A 140 8.38 8.81 2.69
N LYS A 141 8.48 7.58 3.20
CA LYS A 141 9.67 6.74 2.99
C LYS A 141 9.84 6.29 1.54
N LYS A 142 8.75 6.27 0.78
CA LYS A 142 8.72 5.80 -0.62
C LYS A 142 8.39 6.91 -1.62
N HIS A 143 7.68 7.94 -1.19
CA HIS A 143 7.14 8.99 -2.05
C HIS A 143 7.64 10.36 -1.62
N GLN A 144 7.71 11.28 -2.55
CA GLN A 144 8.01 12.68 -2.27
C GLN A 144 6.71 13.43 -1.97
N LYS A 145 6.84 14.58 -1.28
CA LYS A 145 5.72 15.51 -1.12
C LYS A 145 5.32 16.06 -2.47
N GLN A 146 4.01 16.18 -2.68
CA GLN A 146 3.47 16.83 -3.86
C GLN A 146 3.84 18.31 -3.85
N ALA A 147 4.44 18.78 -4.92
CA ALA A 147 4.89 20.19 -5.03
C ALA A 147 3.78 21.11 -5.50
N ALA A 148 2.97 20.64 -6.47
CA ALA A 148 1.84 21.37 -7.02
C ALA A 148 0.91 20.42 -7.77
N PHE A 149 -0.37 20.72 -7.80
CA PHE A 149 -1.37 20.16 -8.71
C PHE A 149 -2.52 21.17 -8.87
N SER A 150 -3.30 21.05 -9.93
CA SER A 150 -4.47 21.87 -10.19
C SER A 150 -5.70 21.39 -9.40
N GLN A 151 -6.74 22.19 -9.34
CA GLN A 151 -8.06 21.75 -8.85
C GLN A 151 -8.51 20.50 -9.62
N GLN A 152 -8.85 19.44 -8.90
CA GLN A 152 -9.26 18.17 -9.51
C GLN A 152 -10.78 18.10 -9.63
N MET A 153 -11.28 18.00 -10.85
CA MET A 153 -12.72 17.91 -11.14
C MET A 153 -13.27 16.50 -10.85
N ILE A 154 -13.31 16.14 -9.57
CA ILE A 154 -13.76 14.83 -9.07
C ILE A 154 -15.28 14.74 -9.12
N TYR A 155 -15.82 13.61 -9.60
CA TYR A 155 -17.24 13.30 -9.58
C TYR A 155 -17.50 11.80 -9.54
N GLU A 156 -18.73 11.37 -9.28
CA GLU A 156 -19.11 9.96 -9.06
C GLU A 156 -18.15 9.26 -8.06
N ALA A 157 -17.96 9.92 -6.92
CA ALA A 157 -17.04 9.41 -5.90
C ALA A 157 -17.74 8.39 -4.99
N GLU A 158 -17.05 7.28 -4.73
CA GLU A 158 -17.49 6.23 -3.81
C GLU A 158 -16.33 5.75 -2.94
N ILE A 159 -16.56 5.67 -1.63
CA ILE A 159 -15.65 5.14 -0.63
C ILE A 159 -16.16 3.75 -0.23
N ARG A 160 -15.34 2.70 -0.43
CA ARG A 160 -15.68 1.33 -0.01
C ARG A 160 -14.77 0.87 1.11
N PHE A 161 -15.35 0.38 2.18
CA PHE A 161 -14.61 -0.26 3.25
C PHE A 161 -14.14 -1.65 2.82
N ALA A 162 -12.89 -2.01 3.11
CA ALA A 162 -12.33 -3.31 2.78
C ALA A 162 -12.05 -4.15 4.04
N ASN A 163 -11.22 -3.66 4.95
CA ASN A 163 -10.90 -4.34 6.20
C ASN A 163 -10.35 -3.37 7.25
N GLU A 164 -10.31 -3.86 8.48
CA GLU A 164 -9.73 -3.14 9.62
C GLU A 164 -8.99 -4.12 10.54
N GLU A 165 -7.86 -3.68 11.06
CA GLU A 165 -7.07 -4.40 12.06
C GLU A 165 -6.66 -3.46 13.18
N THR A 166 -6.75 -3.92 14.43
CA THR A 166 -6.30 -3.16 15.59
C THR A 166 -5.10 -3.84 16.21
N ALA A 167 -3.99 -3.14 16.31
CA ALA A 167 -2.77 -3.61 16.95
C ALA A 167 -2.89 -3.58 18.49
N THR A 168 -2.02 -4.31 19.17
CA THR A 168 -1.99 -4.40 20.65
C THR A 168 -1.72 -3.08 21.35
N ASN A 169 -1.08 -2.13 20.68
CA ASN A 169 -0.84 -0.76 21.16
C ASN A 169 -2.04 0.18 20.98
N GLY A 170 -3.17 -0.32 20.45
CA GLY A 170 -4.37 0.47 20.18
C GLY A 170 -4.34 1.25 18.86
N GLU A 171 -3.28 1.15 18.07
CA GLU A 171 -3.25 1.70 16.70
C GLU A 171 -4.16 0.88 15.79
N LYS A 172 -5.01 1.55 15.02
CA LYS A 172 -5.91 0.95 14.06
C LYS A 172 -5.41 1.16 12.64
N THR A 173 -5.46 0.12 11.82
CA THR A 173 -5.15 0.17 10.39
C THR A 173 -6.40 -0.23 9.62
N SER A 174 -6.91 0.68 8.78
CA SER A 174 -8.12 0.45 7.99
C SER A 174 -7.81 0.61 6.51
N THR A 175 -8.30 -0.30 5.70
CA THR A 175 -8.14 -0.27 4.24
C THR A 175 -9.45 0.10 3.58
N TYR A 176 -9.38 1.03 2.64
CA TYR A 176 -10.50 1.48 1.82
C TYR A 176 -10.12 1.45 0.35
N TYR A 177 -11.12 1.39 -0.51
CA TYR A 177 -11.00 1.65 -1.93
C TYR A 177 -11.76 2.92 -2.27
N LEU A 178 -11.10 3.86 -2.96
CA LEU A 178 -11.72 5.06 -3.51
C LEU A 178 -11.94 4.86 -5.00
N PHE A 179 -13.19 5.02 -5.41
CA PHE A 179 -13.63 5.05 -6.81
C PHE A 179 -14.06 6.47 -7.11
N TYR A 180 -13.53 7.08 -8.13
CA TYR A 180 -13.97 8.38 -8.60
C TYR A 180 -13.56 8.59 -10.04
N LYS A 181 -14.25 9.49 -10.72
CA LYS A 181 -13.89 9.97 -12.06
C LYS A 181 -13.30 11.36 -11.98
N LEU A 182 -12.48 11.70 -12.95
CA LEU A 182 -11.96 13.04 -13.16
C LEU A 182 -12.54 13.58 -14.47
N TYR A 183 -13.25 14.68 -14.41
CA TYR A 183 -13.68 15.40 -15.59
C TYR A 183 -12.52 16.27 -16.08
N GLN A 184 -12.17 16.15 -17.38
CA GLN A 184 -11.03 16.87 -17.96
C GLN A 184 -9.72 16.75 -17.14
N ASN A 185 -9.33 15.51 -16.81
CA ASN A 185 -8.08 15.27 -16.10
C ASN A 185 -6.89 15.89 -16.86
N ASP A 186 -6.15 16.77 -16.19
CA ASP A 186 -4.98 17.44 -16.75
C ASP A 186 -3.64 16.75 -16.41
N GLY A 187 -3.70 15.61 -15.71
CA GLY A 187 -2.52 14.83 -15.34
C GLY A 187 -1.65 15.47 -14.26
N SER A 188 -2.07 16.58 -13.62
CA SER A 188 -1.27 17.24 -12.61
C SER A 188 -1.18 16.46 -11.29
N LEU A 189 -2.20 15.63 -10.97
CA LEU A 189 -2.24 14.76 -9.78
C LEU A 189 -2.27 13.27 -10.15
N ARG A 190 -3.13 12.86 -11.09
CA ARG A 190 -3.32 11.47 -11.52
C ARG A 190 -2.92 11.31 -12.99
N ARG A 191 -1.76 10.67 -13.21
CA ARG A 191 -1.25 10.38 -14.56
C ARG A 191 -1.54 8.96 -15.04
N ASP A 192 -2.13 8.14 -14.18
CA ASP A 192 -2.45 6.72 -14.40
C ASP A 192 -3.87 6.50 -14.92
N VAL A 193 -4.71 7.53 -14.97
CA VAL A 193 -6.12 7.47 -15.36
C VAL A 193 -6.47 8.58 -16.34
N GLY A 194 -7.22 8.25 -17.39
CA GLY A 194 -7.79 9.23 -18.32
C GLY A 194 -9.07 9.87 -17.77
N SER A 195 -9.54 10.93 -18.43
CA SER A 195 -10.81 11.58 -18.10
C SER A 195 -11.96 10.60 -18.20
N ASP A 196 -12.93 10.74 -17.28
CA ASP A 196 -14.16 9.94 -17.17
C ASP A 196 -13.95 8.44 -16.96
N ALA A 197 -12.69 8.00 -16.76
CA ALA A 197 -12.35 6.62 -16.42
C ALA A 197 -12.25 6.41 -14.91
N ILE A 198 -12.47 5.17 -14.46
CA ILE A 198 -12.31 4.76 -13.07
C ILE A 198 -11.10 3.84 -12.95
N VAL A 199 -10.12 4.26 -12.16
CA VAL A 199 -9.05 3.39 -11.68
C VAL A 199 -9.08 3.47 -10.16
N PRO A 200 -9.53 2.39 -9.47
CA PRO A 200 -9.69 2.44 -8.03
C PRO A 200 -8.36 2.68 -7.32
N MET A 201 -8.41 3.49 -6.26
CA MET A 201 -7.27 3.72 -5.37
C MET A 201 -7.43 2.91 -4.10
N ARG A 202 -6.43 2.12 -3.77
CA ARG A 202 -6.33 1.49 -2.45
C ARG A 202 -5.72 2.49 -1.49
N VAL A 203 -6.41 2.74 -0.38
CA VAL A 203 -5.97 3.66 0.66
C VAL A 203 -5.85 2.90 1.97
N VAL A 204 -4.69 2.97 2.61
CA VAL A 204 -4.48 2.43 3.95
C VAL A 204 -4.35 3.58 4.92
N LEU A 205 -5.31 3.67 5.82
CA LEU A 205 -5.33 4.64 6.92
C LEU A 205 -4.71 4.06 8.17
N ARG A 206 -4.05 4.90 8.94
CA ARG A 206 -3.64 4.63 10.31
C ARG A 206 -4.29 5.63 11.24
N THR A 207 -5.02 5.10 12.22
CA THR A 207 -5.63 5.87 13.30
C THR A 207 -4.82 5.60 14.57
N ALA A 208 -4.14 6.63 15.05
CA ALA A 208 -3.37 6.56 16.30
C ALA A 208 -4.31 6.49 17.52
N PRO A 209 -3.84 6.04 18.70
CA PRO A 209 -4.66 5.95 19.90
C PRO A 209 -5.27 7.30 20.37
N ASP A 210 -4.69 8.41 19.97
CA ASP A 210 -5.20 9.77 20.21
C ASP A 210 -6.27 10.21 19.20
N GLY A 211 -6.63 9.34 18.25
CA GLY A 211 -7.63 9.59 17.21
C GLY A 211 -7.09 10.28 15.95
N LYS A 212 -5.79 10.57 15.88
CA LYS A 212 -5.20 11.17 14.67
C LYS A 212 -5.19 10.16 13.53
N ILE A 213 -5.80 10.53 12.39
CA ILE A 213 -5.86 9.72 11.18
C ILE A 213 -4.82 10.22 10.17
N SER A 214 -4.21 9.29 9.43
CA SER A 214 -3.25 9.59 8.36
C SER A 214 -3.19 8.49 7.32
N ILE A 215 -2.84 8.84 6.08
CA ILE A 215 -2.64 7.90 4.98
C ILE A 215 -1.22 7.33 5.05
N SER A 216 -1.10 6.01 5.10
CA SER A 216 0.17 5.28 5.06
C SER A 216 0.45 4.62 3.71
N GLU A 217 -0.59 4.45 2.89
CA GLU A 217 -0.50 3.93 1.53
C GLU A 217 -1.59 4.57 0.66
N TRP A 218 -1.20 4.96 -0.55
CA TRP A 218 -2.05 5.50 -1.60
C TRP A 218 -1.55 4.90 -2.90
N ALA A 219 -2.25 3.91 -3.43
CA ALA A 219 -1.80 3.14 -4.58
C ALA A 219 -2.96 2.79 -5.50
N THR A 220 -2.70 2.72 -6.79
CA THR A 220 -3.70 2.23 -7.76
C THR A 220 -3.89 0.73 -7.62
N THR A 221 -5.14 0.27 -7.65
CA THR A 221 -5.41 -1.15 -7.79
C THR A 221 -5.49 -1.49 -9.29
N ARG A 222 -4.47 -2.16 -9.80
CA ARG A 222 -4.58 -2.81 -11.10
C ARG A 222 -5.15 -4.19 -10.88
N THR A 223 -6.32 -4.46 -11.41
CA THR A 223 -6.74 -5.83 -11.70
C THR A 223 -5.94 -6.30 -12.90
N ASN A 224 -4.96 -7.19 -12.65
CA ASN A 224 -4.33 -7.98 -13.71
C ASN A 224 -5.37 -8.93 -14.32
#